data_75b1135072f39ec45fc3571f75cfbec8
#
_entry.id   75b1135072f39ec45fc3571f75cfbec8
#
_cell.length_a   1.000
_cell.length_b   1.000
_cell.length_c   1.000
_cell.angle_alpha   90.00
_cell.angle_beta   90.00
_cell.angle_gamma   90.00
#
_symmetry.space_group_name_H-M   'P 1'
#
loop_
_entity.id
_entity.type
_entity.pdbx_description
1 polymer ?
#
loop_
_entity_poly.entity_id
_entity_poly.type
_entity_poly.pdbx_seq_one_letter_code
_entity_poly.pdbx_strand_id
1 'polypeptide(L)'
;YLIDKKTTHGIKFSTFVKPGGVMINTFYSPIGGMATFLRRLLGYRLISKNDKMQKKTSILEKAFSTHLKTLSSMSRSHKHWIQDSILNPHIYVGISTPRIFTKILNNKFSIHQSVPHFASDWRWYKSLHGKKRKFNENFLSEYDSISHCMIDFRMVGLKRSKKANSALEKMCIDFAIVAKNNE
;
A
#
# COMPACT_ATOMS: atom_id res chain seq x y z
N TYR A 1 4.68 13.59 7.50
CA TYR A 1 3.46 14.28 7.05
C TYR A 1 2.48 13.39 6.28
N LEU A 2 2.96 12.41 5.51
CA LEU A 2 2.12 11.42 4.82
C LEU A 2 1.52 10.38 5.78
N ILE A 3 2.13 10.22 6.93
CA ILE A 3 1.80 9.21 7.95
C ILE A 3 0.88 9.77 9.04
N ASP A 4 1.02 11.04 9.40
CA ASP A 4 0.38 11.65 10.58
C ASP A 4 -1.17 11.70 10.56
N LYS A 5 -1.78 12.05 9.43
CA LYS A 5 -3.26 12.17 9.39
C LYS A 5 -3.99 10.83 9.53
N LYS A 6 -3.43 9.73 9.01
CA LYS A 6 -4.01 8.39 9.19
C LYS A 6 -3.78 7.79 10.56
N THR A 7 -2.72 8.18 11.23
CA THR A 7 -2.43 7.81 12.61
C THR A 7 -3.60 8.15 13.51
N THR A 8 -4.10 9.39 13.42
CA THR A 8 -5.22 9.88 14.23
C THR A 8 -6.53 9.15 13.92
N HIS A 9 -6.83 8.85 12.65
CA HIS A 9 -8.05 8.12 12.29
C HIS A 9 -7.99 6.66 12.73
N GLY A 10 -6.87 5.97 12.50
CA GLY A 10 -6.70 4.58 12.95
C GLY A 10 -6.87 4.41 14.45
N ILE A 11 -6.33 5.34 15.26
CA ILE A 11 -6.51 5.36 16.71
C ILE A 11 -7.99 5.59 17.07
N LYS A 12 -8.66 6.55 16.46
CA LYS A 12 -10.09 6.80 16.70
C LYS A 12 -10.95 5.58 16.36
N PHE A 13 -10.74 4.97 15.20
CA PHE A 13 -11.50 3.77 14.82
C PHE A 13 -11.26 2.59 15.75
N SER A 14 -10.05 2.43 16.26
CA SER A 14 -9.73 1.34 17.19
C SER A 14 -10.52 1.40 18.50
N THR A 15 -10.98 2.58 18.92
CA THR A 15 -11.79 2.74 20.15
C THR A 15 -13.21 2.22 20.02
N PHE A 16 -13.71 2.05 18.79
CA PHE A 16 -15.06 1.50 18.54
C PHE A 16 -15.09 -0.03 18.47
N VAL A 17 -13.92 -0.67 18.42
CA VAL A 17 -13.83 -2.13 18.32
C VAL A 17 -13.86 -2.74 19.71
N LYS A 18 -14.89 -3.54 19.97
CA LYS A 18 -15.03 -4.29 21.23
C LYS A 18 -14.00 -5.42 21.34
N PRO A 19 -13.65 -5.89 22.54
CA PRO A 19 -12.86 -7.10 22.71
C PRO A 19 -13.44 -8.27 21.89
N GLY A 20 -12.58 -8.96 21.14
CA GLY A 20 -12.97 -10.02 20.19
C GLY A 20 -13.49 -9.53 18.83
N GLY A 21 -13.67 -8.24 18.65
CA GLY A 21 -14.08 -7.64 17.38
C GLY A 21 -12.95 -7.61 16.35
N VAL A 22 -13.33 -7.41 15.07
CA VAL A 22 -12.40 -7.35 13.94
C VAL A 22 -12.39 -5.94 13.35
N MET A 23 -11.19 -5.44 13.07
CA MET A 23 -10.97 -4.20 12.34
C MET A 23 -10.30 -4.51 10.99
N ILE A 24 -10.90 -4.06 9.91
CA ILE A 24 -10.31 -4.15 8.56
C ILE A 24 -9.76 -2.77 8.20
N ASN A 25 -8.50 -2.72 7.82
CA ASN A 25 -7.87 -1.49 7.40
C ASN A 25 -7.13 -1.67 6.08
N THR A 26 -7.29 -0.70 5.18
CA THR A 26 -6.59 -0.68 3.89
C THR A 26 -5.60 0.48 3.87
N PHE A 27 -4.43 0.25 3.30
CA PHE A 27 -3.44 1.29 3.09
C PHE A 27 -2.61 1.00 1.83
N TYR A 28 -2.02 2.04 1.27
CA TYR A 28 -1.09 1.90 0.18
C TYR A 28 0.29 1.50 0.71
N SER A 29 0.77 0.33 0.33
CA SER A 29 2.17 -0.02 0.55
C SER A 29 3.06 0.93 -0.27
N PRO A 30 4.12 1.51 0.31
CA PRO A 30 5.06 2.33 -0.45
C PRO A 30 5.71 1.54 -1.59
N ILE A 31 6.04 0.27 -1.35
CA ILE A 31 6.63 -0.62 -2.35
C ILE A 31 5.60 -0.96 -3.44
N GLY A 32 4.40 -1.41 -3.07
CA GLY A 32 3.34 -1.75 -4.02
C GLY A 32 2.82 -0.53 -4.80
N GLY A 33 2.87 0.64 -4.20
CA GLY A 33 2.47 1.90 -4.82
C GLY A 33 3.49 2.50 -5.79
N MET A 34 4.75 2.03 -5.79
CA MET A 34 5.85 2.66 -6.52
C MET A 34 5.56 2.82 -8.02
N ALA A 35 5.00 1.80 -8.67
CA ALA A 35 4.63 1.89 -10.08
C ALA A 35 3.56 2.97 -10.34
N THR A 36 2.62 3.14 -9.42
CA THR A 36 1.61 4.20 -9.50
C THR A 36 2.24 5.58 -9.32
N PHE A 37 3.13 5.74 -8.35
CA PHE A 37 3.82 7.01 -8.13
C PHE A 37 4.69 7.41 -9.32
N LEU A 38 5.37 6.44 -9.96
CA LEU A 38 6.13 6.69 -11.19
C LEU A 38 5.21 7.13 -12.34
N ARG A 39 4.08 6.45 -12.54
CA ARG A 39 3.11 6.85 -13.59
C ARG A 39 2.55 8.25 -13.33
N ARG A 40 2.30 8.60 -12.08
CA ARG A 40 1.86 9.94 -11.70
C ARG A 40 2.91 10.98 -12.03
N LEU A 41 4.15 10.78 -11.57
CA LEU A 41 5.26 11.70 -11.86
C LEU A 41 5.43 11.95 -13.36
N LEU A 42 5.40 10.88 -14.17
CA LEU A 42 5.45 11.00 -15.63
C LEU A 42 4.21 11.68 -16.21
N GLY A 43 3.04 11.32 -15.73
CA GLY A 43 1.76 11.89 -16.19
C GLY A 43 1.67 13.40 -15.93
N TYR A 44 2.05 13.84 -14.74
CA TYR A 44 2.01 15.27 -14.41
C TYR A 44 3.03 16.12 -15.17
N ARG A 45 4.04 15.50 -15.79
CA ARG A 45 4.94 16.18 -16.75
C ARG A 45 4.28 16.46 -18.11
N LEU A 46 3.20 15.76 -18.45
CA LEU A 46 2.52 15.82 -19.74
C LEU A 46 1.30 16.75 -19.73
N ILE A 47 0.82 17.17 -18.56
CA ILE A 47 -0.40 17.96 -18.40
C ILE A 47 -0.11 19.27 -17.69
N SER A 48 -0.91 20.30 -17.99
CA SER A 48 -0.87 21.56 -17.27
C SER A 48 -1.81 21.54 -16.06
N LYS A 49 -1.41 22.21 -14.97
CA LYS A 49 -2.30 22.40 -13.79
C LYS A 49 -3.62 23.06 -14.18
N ASN A 50 -3.60 23.96 -15.16
CA ASN A 50 -4.75 24.73 -15.62
C ASN A 50 -5.67 23.96 -16.60
N ASP A 51 -5.25 22.80 -17.10
CA ASP A 51 -6.09 22.00 -17.99
C ASP A 51 -7.33 21.47 -17.27
N LYS A 52 -8.47 21.50 -17.96
CA LYS A 52 -9.72 20.87 -17.47
C LYS A 52 -9.52 19.35 -17.33
N MET A 53 -10.24 18.73 -16.40
CA MET A 53 -10.15 17.30 -16.12
C MET A 53 -10.27 16.42 -17.37
N GLN A 54 -11.23 16.73 -18.27
CA GLN A 54 -11.42 15.99 -19.51
C GLN A 54 -10.18 16.01 -20.41
N LYS A 55 -9.54 17.20 -20.54
CA LYS A 55 -8.31 17.36 -21.34
C LYS A 55 -7.15 16.59 -20.72
N LYS A 56 -6.95 16.71 -19.41
CA LYS A 56 -5.92 15.92 -18.67
C LYS A 56 -6.10 14.43 -18.90
N THR A 57 -7.33 13.94 -18.75
CA THR A 57 -7.65 12.53 -18.94
C THR A 57 -7.36 12.07 -20.37
N SER A 58 -7.76 12.83 -21.39
CA SER A 58 -7.52 12.49 -22.80
C SER A 58 -6.03 12.45 -23.15
N ILE A 59 -5.24 13.42 -22.66
CA ILE A 59 -3.79 13.43 -22.88
C ILE A 59 -3.15 12.17 -22.27
N LEU A 60 -3.51 11.85 -21.03
CA LEU A 60 -2.93 10.70 -20.32
C LEU A 60 -3.40 9.35 -20.88
N GLU A 61 -4.66 9.26 -21.36
CA GLU A 61 -5.18 8.08 -22.01
C GLU A 61 -4.39 7.76 -23.29
N LYS A 62 -4.10 8.79 -24.09
CA LYS A 62 -3.26 8.66 -25.28
C LYS A 62 -1.82 8.29 -24.91
N ALA A 63 -1.21 8.99 -23.95
CA ALA A 63 0.18 8.76 -23.54
C ALA A 63 0.41 7.38 -22.93
N PHE A 64 -0.53 6.87 -22.16
CA PHE A 64 -0.44 5.54 -21.54
C PHE A 64 -1.14 4.43 -22.32
N SER A 65 -1.60 4.67 -23.54
CA SER A 65 -2.43 3.73 -24.31
C SER A 65 -1.82 2.34 -24.46
N THR A 66 -0.52 2.24 -24.79
CA THR A 66 0.19 0.97 -24.92
C THR A 66 0.25 0.24 -23.58
N HIS A 67 0.58 0.97 -22.49
CA HIS A 67 0.62 0.38 -21.15
C HIS A 67 -0.76 -0.09 -20.69
N LEU A 68 -1.82 0.69 -20.91
CA LEU A 68 -3.18 0.34 -20.51
C LEU A 68 -3.67 -0.94 -21.18
N LYS A 69 -3.26 -1.18 -22.44
CA LYS A 69 -3.58 -2.44 -23.15
C LYS A 69 -2.93 -3.68 -22.53
N THR A 70 -1.85 -3.52 -21.76
CA THR A 70 -1.22 -4.66 -21.04
C THR A 70 -1.93 -5.03 -19.75
N LEU A 71 -2.86 -4.22 -19.27
CA LEU A 71 -3.65 -4.45 -18.06
C LEU A 71 -4.92 -5.26 -18.37
N SER A 72 -4.74 -6.50 -18.79
CA SER A 72 -5.82 -7.37 -19.31
C SER A 72 -6.95 -7.66 -18.31
N SER A 73 -6.67 -7.57 -17.01
CA SER A 73 -7.66 -7.86 -15.95
C SER A 73 -8.30 -6.61 -15.35
N MET A 74 -8.23 -5.47 -16.06
CA MET A 74 -8.77 -4.22 -15.57
C MET A 74 -10.31 -4.21 -15.69
N SER A 75 -11.01 -4.09 -14.56
CA SER A 75 -12.47 -4.09 -14.49
C SER A 75 -13.13 -2.76 -14.83
N ARG A 76 -12.36 -1.70 -15.00
CA ARG A 76 -12.86 -0.34 -15.28
C ARG A 76 -12.30 0.20 -16.60
N SER A 77 -12.96 1.19 -17.19
CA SER A 77 -12.47 1.84 -18.42
C SER A 77 -11.11 2.51 -18.19
N HIS A 78 -10.30 2.63 -19.23
CA HIS A 78 -9.02 3.35 -19.22
C HIS A 78 -9.16 4.76 -18.65
N LYS A 79 -10.21 5.47 -19.05
CA LYS A 79 -10.56 6.80 -18.56
C LYS A 79 -10.71 6.84 -17.04
N HIS A 80 -11.52 5.96 -16.47
CA HIS A 80 -11.74 5.90 -15.03
C HIS A 80 -10.47 5.46 -14.28
N TRP A 81 -9.70 4.54 -14.86
CA TRP A 81 -8.43 4.13 -14.27
C TRP A 81 -7.44 5.30 -14.16
N ILE A 82 -7.34 6.15 -15.21
CA ILE A 82 -6.50 7.34 -15.19
C ILE A 82 -6.95 8.32 -14.12
N GLN A 83 -8.25 8.57 -14.03
CA GLN A 83 -8.82 9.49 -13.04
C GLN A 83 -8.53 9.01 -11.62
N ASP A 84 -8.71 7.73 -11.34
CA ASP A 84 -8.51 7.16 -10.01
C ASP A 84 -7.05 6.96 -9.65
N SER A 85 -6.23 6.50 -10.59
CA SER A 85 -4.85 6.07 -10.29
C SER A 85 -3.83 7.17 -10.53
N ILE A 86 -4.06 8.07 -11.50
CA ILE A 86 -3.11 9.12 -11.84
C ILE A 86 -3.58 10.49 -11.34
N LEU A 87 -4.83 10.86 -11.59
CA LEU A 87 -5.32 12.21 -11.29
C LEU A 87 -5.94 12.36 -9.90
N ASN A 88 -6.16 11.28 -9.16
CA ASN A 88 -6.73 11.34 -7.82
C ASN A 88 -5.76 12.00 -6.82
N PRO A 89 -6.09 13.16 -6.24
CA PRO A 89 -5.17 13.87 -5.33
C PRO A 89 -4.98 13.16 -3.99
N HIS A 90 -5.85 12.21 -3.66
CA HIS A 90 -5.82 11.50 -2.37
C HIS A 90 -4.98 10.22 -2.36
N ILE A 91 -4.33 9.88 -3.46
CA ILE A 91 -3.57 8.63 -3.58
C ILE A 91 -2.47 8.50 -2.50
N TYR A 92 -1.87 9.60 -2.10
CA TYR A 92 -0.80 9.62 -1.10
C TYR A 92 -1.27 9.61 0.36
N VAL A 93 -2.56 9.85 0.60
CA VAL A 93 -3.10 9.94 1.98
C VAL A 93 -3.05 8.61 2.71
N GLY A 94 -2.93 7.52 1.97
CA GLY A 94 -3.00 6.16 2.48
C GLY A 94 -1.69 5.41 2.57
N ILE A 95 -0.55 6.04 2.32
CA ILE A 95 0.74 5.34 2.36
C ILE A 95 1.07 4.97 3.81
N SER A 96 1.20 3.67 4.05
CA SER A 96 1.58 3.12 5.35
C SER A 96 2.17 1.72 5.19
N THR A 97 2.68 1.17 6.27
CA THR A 97 3.19 -0.20 6.32
C THR A 97 2.56 -0.95 7.50
N PRO A 98 2.52 -2.29 7.48
CA PRO A 98 2.07 -3.07 8.63
C PRO A 98 2.81 -2.70 9.92
N ARG A 99 4.10 -2.41 9.83
CA ARG A 99 4.94 -2.01 10.96
C ARG A 99 4.48 -0.69 11.59
N ILE A 100 4.23 0.31 10.76
CA ILE A 100 3.71 1.60 11.22
C ILE A 100 2.35 1.41 11.86
N PHE A 101 1.48 0.63 11.22
CA PHE A 101 0.13 0.41 11.68
C PHE A 101 0.07 -0.33 13.04
N THR A 102 0.86 -1.39 13.22
CA THR A 102 0.94 -2.10 14.51
C THR A 102 1.48 -1.21 15.62
N LYS A 103 2.48 -0.37 15.32
CA LYS A 103 3.02 0.59 16.28
C LYS A 103 1.97 1.63 16.71
N ILE A 104 1.20 2.15 15.76
CA ILE A 104 0.12 3.12 16.02
C ILE A 104 -0.96 2.53 16.94
N LEU A 105 -1.32 1.28 16.72
CA LEU A 105 -2.31 0.58 17.52
C LEU A 105 -1.76 0.09 18.88
N ASN A 106 -0.50 0.41 19.18
CA ASN A 106 0.18 0.09 20.44
C ASN A 106 0.00 -1.38 20.85
N ASN A 107 0.08 -2.30 19.90
CA ASN A 107 -0.09 -3.75 20.07
C ASN A 107 -1.43 -4.19 20.70
N LYS A 108 -2.44 -3.33 20.73
CA LYS A 108 -3.79 -3.68 21.22
C LYS A 108 -4.52 -4.67 20.32
N PHE A 109 -4.09 -4.80 19.07
CA PHE A 109 -4.65 -5.71 18.08
C PHE A 109 -3.63 -6.74 17.64
N SER A 110 -4.10 -7.98 17.47
CA SER A 110 -3.34 -9.01 16.78
C SER A 110 -3.68 -9.00 15.31
N ILE A 111 -2.68 -8.97 14.44
CA ILE A 111 -2.89 -9.10 13.00
C ILE A 111 -3.41 -10.52 12.75
N HIS A 112 -4.61 -10.62 12.19
CA HIS A 112 -5.22 -11.91 11.87
C HIS A 112 -4.82 -12.37 10.47
N GLN A 113 -4.93 -11.48 9.49
CA GLN A 113 -4.67 -11.79 8.09
C GLN A 113 -4.35 -10.52 7.30
N SER A 114 -3.73 -10.68 6.14
CA SER A 114 -3.53 -9.62 5.16
C SER A 114 -4.04 -10.04 3.78
N VAL A 115 -4.36 -9.05 2.97
CA VAL A 115 -4.58 -9.22 1.53
C VAL A 115 -3.65 -8.25 0.82
N PRO A 116 -2.68 -8.73 0.03
CA PRO A 116 -2.36 -10.14 -0.28
C PRO A 116 -1.97 -10.96 0.96
N HIS A 117 -2.23 -12.26 0.91
CA HIS A 117 -1.88 -13.18 1.99
C HIS A 117 -0.39 -13.54 1.90
N PHE A 118 0.42 -13.06 2.82
CA PHE A 118 1.86 -13.30 2.83
C PHE A 118 2.41 -13.88 4.15
N ALA A 119 1.57 -13.99 5.18
CA ALA A 119 1.94 -14.68 6.40
C ALA A 119 0.94 -15.78 6.69
N SER A 120 1.42 -16.99 6.94
CA SER A 120 0.59 -18.11 7.38
C SER A 120 0.46 -18.08 8.89
N ASP A 121 -0.78 -18.00 9.36
CA ASP A 121 -1.09 -18.04 10.78
C ASP A 121 -2.03 -19.23 11.08
N TRP A 122 -1.49 -20.21 11.80
CA TRP A 122 -2.18 -21.44 12.15
C TRP A 122 -2.87 -21.32 13.53
N ARG A 123 -3.54 -20.20 13.79
CA ARG A 123 -4.17 -19.90 15.11
C ARG A 123 -5.16 -20.95 15.57
N TRP A 124 -5.80 -21.62 14.62
CA TRP A 124 -6.71 -22.71 14.88
C TRP A 124 -6.02 -24.00 15.34
N TYR A 125 -4.72 -24.12 15.10
CA TYR A 125 -3.98 -25.31 15.51
C TYR A 125 -3.61 -25.25 16.99
N LYS A 126 -4.00 -26.25 17.75
CA LYS A 126 -3.89 -26.27 19.21
C LYS A 126 -2.47 -26.05 19.76
N SER A 127 -1.43 -26.46 19.06
CA SER A 127 -0.03 -26.23 19.44
C SER A 127 0.38 -24.75 19.39
N LEU A 128 -0.39 -23.94 18.72
CA LEU A 128 -0.20 -22.50 18.60
C LEU A 128 -1.07 -21.70 19.57
N HIS A 129 -1.82 -22.36 20.47
CA HIS A 129 -2.62 -21.71 21.50
C HIS A 129 -1.83 -21.48 22.77
N GLY A 130 -1.87 -20.28 23.33
CA GLY A 130 -1.24 -19.95 24.60
C GLY A 130 -0.65 -18.54 24.68
N LYS A 131 -0.18 -18.18 25.88
CA LYS A 131 0.31 -16.84 26.21
C LYS A 131 1.61 -16.43 25.49
N LYS A 132 2.34 -17.37 24.89
CA LYS A 132 3.63 -17.14 24.22
C LYS A 132 3.50 -16.75 22.75
N ARG A 133 2.30 -16.46 22.29
CA ARG A 133 2.05 -16.14 20.88
C ARG A 133 2.54 -14.75 20.52
N LYS A 134 3.36 -14.70 19.51
CA LYS A 134 3.95 -13.48 18.97
C LYS A 134 3.42 -13.21 17.55
N PHE A 135 2.08 -13.14 17.39
CA PHE A 135 1.46 -12.99 16.08
C PHE A 135 1.97 -11.81 15.29
N ASN A 136 2.00 -10.64 15.92
CA ASN A 136 2.44 -9.42 15.23
C ASN A 136 3.93 -9.50 14.88
N GLU A 137 4.76 -10.05 15.75
CA GLU A 137 6.19 -10.23 15.48
C GLU A 137 6.41 -11.19 14.30
N ASN A 138 5.72 -12.34 14.31
CA ASN A 138 5.82 -13.32 13.22
C ASN A 138 5.34 -12.72 11.90
N PHE A 139 4.20 -12.03 11.90
CA PHE A 139 3.67 -11.35 10.72
C PHE A 139 4.66 -10.31 10.19
N LEU A 140 5.22 -9.48 11.06
CA LEU A 140 6.19 -8.46 10.66
C LEU A 140 7.51 -9.07 10.18
N SER A 141 7.93 -10.22 10.73
CA SER A 141 9.09 -10.95 10.23
C SER A 141 8.89 -11.47 8.81
N GLU A 142 7.72 -12.05 8.52
CA GLU A 142 7.39 -12.47 7.15
C GLU A 142 7.28 -11.27 6.21
N TYR A 143 6.59 -10.21 6.62
CA TYR A 143 6.55 -8.96 5.86
C TYR A 143 7.94 -8.44 5.53
N ASP A 144 8.84 -8.40 6.51
CA ASP A 144 10.22 -7.94 6.33
C ASP A 144 11.00 -8.77 5.29
N SER A 145 10.69 -10.06 5.17
CA SER A 145 11.40 -10.95 4.25
C SER A 145 10.87 -10.90 2.82
N ILE A 146 9.59 -10.58 2.61
CA ILE A 146 8.92 -10.68 1.31
C ILE A 146 8.31 -9.37 0.82
N SER A 147 8.44 -8.27 1.54
CA SER A 147 7.80 -6.99 1.17
C SER A 147 8.16 -6.47 -0.22
N HIS A 148 9.36 -6.81 -0.75
CA HIS A 148 9.74 -6.49 -2.12
C HIS A 148 8.81 -7.12 -3.17
N CYS A 149 8.19 -8.26 -2.88
CA CYS A 149 7.22 -8.90 -3.77
C CYS A 149 5.94 -8.07 -3.95
N MET A 150 5.71 -7.02 -3.15
CA MET A 150 4.58 -6.11 -3.36
C MET A 150 4.65 -5.30 -4.66
N ILE A 151 5.81 -5.22 -5.29
CA ILE A 151 5.92 -4.64 -6.64
C ILE A 151 5.22 -5.55 -7.66
N ASP A 152 5.43 -6.85 -7.51
CA ASP A 152 4.87 -7.86 -8.40
C ASP A 152 4.72 -9.20 -7.66
N PHE A 153 3.48 -9.56 -7.35
CA PHE A 153 3.17 -10.81 -6.61
C PHE A 153 3.37 -12.10 -7.40
N ARG A 154 3.78 -12.04 -8.65
CA ARG A 154 4.10 -13.25 -9.44
C ARG A 154 5.31 -14.02 -8.89
N MET A 155 6.16 -13.37 -8.11
CA MET A 155 7.38 -13.91 -7.51
C MET A 155 7.27 -14.13 -6.01
N VAL A 156 6.07 -14.46 -5.52
CA VAL A 156 5.82 -14.71 -4.11
C VAL A 156 6.64 -15.94 -3.65
N GLY A 157 7.33 -15.78 -2.52
CA GLY A 157 8.15 -16.85 -1.92
C GLY A 157 9.66 -16.61 -2.00
N LEU A 158 10.13 -15.67 -2.83
CA LEU A 158 11.52 -15.24 -2.78
C LEU A 158 11.76 -14.43 -1.51
N LYS A 159 12.64 -14.89 -0.65
CA LYS A 159 13.00 -14.17 0.58
C LYS A 159 14.23 -13.29 0.38
N ARG A 160 14.20 -12.10 0.94
CA ARG A 160 15.33 -11.16 0.99
C ARG A 160 15.64 -10.79 2.43
N SER A 161 16.85 -10.30 2.68
CA SER A 161 17.21 -9.83 4.02
C SER A 161 16.32 -8.66 4.44
N LYS A 162 15.99 -8.62 5.72
CA LYS A 162 15.26 -7.50 6.33
C LYS A 162 15.92 -6.15 6.02
N LYS A 163 17.26 -6.06 6.08
CA LYS A 163 18.01 -4.85 5.77
C LYS A 163 17.75 -4.36 4.35
N ALA A 164 17.79 -5.27 3.37
CA ALA A 164 17.55 -4.93 1.97
C ALA A 164 16.11 -4.48 1.72
N ASN A 165 15.12 -5.13 2.34
CA ASN A 165 13.72 -4.77 2.20
C ASN A 165 13.39 -3.46 2.93
N SER A 166 13.98 -3.20 4.10
CA SER A 166 13.83 -1.91 4.79
C SER A 166 14.44 -0.76 3.99
N ALA A 167 15.58 -0.96 3.35
CA ALA A 167 16.19 0.04 2.46
C ALA A 167 15.30 0.32 1.25
N LEU A 168 14.75 -0.72 0.62
CA LEU A 168 13.79 -0.58 -0.49
C LEU A 168 12.53 0.17 -0.05
N GLU A 169 11.96 -0.17 1.10
CA GLU A 169 10.77 0.49 1.63
C GLU A 169 11.03 1.99 1.86
N LYS A 170 12.17 2.32 2.47
CA LYS A 170 12.59 3.72 2.66
C LYS A 170 12.72 4.46 1.33
N MET A 171 13.41 3.87 0.36
CA MET A 171 13.56 4.45 -0.98
C MET A 171 12.21 4.70 -1.65
N CYS A 172 11.26 3.77 -1.53
CA CYS A 172 9.92 3.94 -2.08
C CYS A 172 9.11 5.04 -1.38
N ILE A 173 9.30 5.23 -0.06
CA ILE A 173 8.70 6.34 0.69
C ILE A 173 9.28 7.67 0.20
N ASP A 174 10.61 7.78 0.13
CA ASP A 174 11.30 8.98 -0.33
C ASP A 174 10.86 9.35 -1.76
N PHE A 175 10.76 8.35 -2.63
CA PHE A 175 10.26 8.53 -4.00
C PHE A 175 8.80 9.01 -4.04
N ALA A 176 7.92 8.47 -3.20
CA ALA A 176 6.53 8.92 -3.12
C ALA A 176 6.42 10.39 -2.70
N ILE A 177 7.30 10.86 -1.81
CA ILE A 177 7.38 12.27 -1.40
C ILE A 177 7.82 13.14 -2.58
N VAL A 178 8.86 12.73 -3.30
CA VAL A 178 9.34 13.44 -4.50
C VAL A 178 8.25 13.49 -5.56
N ALA A 179 7.59 12.38 -5.85
CA ALA A 179 6.50 12.34 -6.83
C ALA A 179 5.38 13.31 -6.47
N LYS A 180 4.93 13.29 -5.21
CA LYS A 180 3.90 14.19 -4.71
C LYS A 180 4.26 15.67 -4.86
N ASN A 181 5.51 16.03 -4.56
CA ASN A 181 5.97 17.43 -4.62
C ASN A 181 6.12 17.95 -6.05
N ASN A 182 6.11 17.07 -7.05
CA ASN A 182 6.21 17.41 -8.47
C ASN A 182 4.87 17.34 -9.22
N GLU A 183 3.74 17.17 -8.53
CA GLU A 183 2.37 17.23 -9.06
C GLU A 183 1.78 18.64 -8.89
#